data_0bdb860474011f6831231795782c0356
#
_entry.id   0bdb860474011f6831231795782c0356
#
_cell.length_a   1.000
_cell.length_b   1.000
_cell.length_c   1.000
_cell.angle_alpha   90.00
_cell.angle_beta   90.00
_cell.angle_gamma   90.00
#
_symmetry.space_group_name_H-M   'P 1'
#
loop_
_entity.id
_entity.type
_entity.pdbx_description
1 polymer ?
#
loop_
_entity_poly.entity_id
_entity_poly.type
_entity_poly.pdbx_seq_one_letter_code
_entity_poly.pdbx_strand_id
1 'polypeptide(L)'
;MRPRVLLADDHPAVLRATIALLKPQFDIVGSATDGASLVSETLRLCPDVIVADITLPVLSGIDAAHRLRESVPSAKIVFLTVHSEQQFMEACMAEGALGYVLKSHMKGHLIPAIQAALVGQSYICPFVS
;
A
#
# COMPACT_ATOMS: atom_id res chain seq x y z
N MET A 1 18.78 9.14 3.45
CA MET A 1 18.39 7.72 3.42
C MET A 1 17.14 7.54 2.58
N ARG A 2 17.08 6.42 1.89
CA ARG A 2 15.91 6.12 1.07
C ARG A 2 14.83 5.47 1.95
N PRO A 3 13.57 5.90 1.83
CA PRO A 3 12.50 5.25 2.57
C PRO A 3 12.35 3.78 2.18
N ARG A 4 12.02 2.95 3.17
CA ARG A 4 11.87 1.50 3.02
C ARG A 4 10.42 1.17 2.73
N VAL A 5 10.18 0.45 1.63
CA VAL A 5 8.83 0.15 1.14
C VAL A 5 8.62 -1.36 1.08
N LEU A 6 7.51 -1.81 1.64
CA LEU A 6 7.03 -3.18 1.52
C LEU A 6 5.83 -3.20 0.58
N LEU A 7 5.85 -4.12 -0.39
CA LEU A 7 4.77 -4.25 -1.37
C LEU A 7 3.92 -5.48 -1.10
N ALA A 8 2.62 -5.41 -1.38
CA ALA A 8 1.73 -6.57 -1.29
C ALA A 8 0.77 -6.59 -2.47
N ASP A 9 0.90 -7.61 -3.32
CA ASP A 9 0.03 -7.83 -4.47
C ASP A 9 0.23 -9.28 -4.93
N ASP A 10 -0.85 -9.94 -5.36
CA ASP A 10 -0.77 -11.32 -5.84
C ASP A 10 -0.60 -11.40 -7.36
N HIS A 11 -0.44 -10.26 -8.04
CA HIS A 11 -0.22 -10.19 -9.48
C HIS A 11 1.26 -9.92 -9.79
N PRO A 12 2.02 -10.91 -10.27
CA PRO A 12 3.45 -10.74 -10.51
C PRO A 12 3.79 -9.58 -11.45
N ALA A 13 2.97 -9.36 -12.48
CA ALA A 13 3.21 -8.27 -13.43
C ALA A 13 3.09 -6.90 -12.76
N VAL A 14 2.10 -6.74 -11.85
CA VAL A 14 1.93 -5.49 -11.10
C VAL A 14 3.09 -5.28 -10.15
N LEU A 15 3.53 -6.32 -9.44
CA LEU A 15 4.69 -6.22 -8.56
C LEU A 15 5.94 -5.75 -9.33
N ARG A 16 6.20 -6.35 -10.49
CA ARG A 16 7.36 -5.95 -11.29
C ARG A 16 7.27 -4.50 -11.74
N ALA A 17 6.10 -4.07 -12.20
CA ALA A 17 5.89 -2.69 -12.65
C ALA A 17 6.04 -1.70 -11.48
N THR A 18 5.53 -2.05 -10.32
CA THR A 18 5.60 -1.21 -9.13
C THR A 18 7.04 -1.10 -8.65
N ILE A 19 7.77 -2.20 -8.60
CA ILE A 19 9.19 -2.20 -8.24
C ILE A 19 10.00 -1.30 -9.20
N ALA A 20 9.78 -1.46 -10.50
CA ALA A 20 10.48 -0.66 -11.50
C ALA A 20 10.21 0.83 -11.34
N LEU A 21 8.97 1.20 -10.99
CA LEU A 21 8.60 2.59 -10.77
C LEU A 21 9.25 3.17 -9.52
N LEU A 22 9.28 2.40 -8.43
CA LEU A 22 9.70 2.91 -7.11
C LEU A 22 11.21 2.79 -6.85
N LYS A 23 11.88 1.81 -7.44
CA LYS A 23 13.28 1.49 -7.19
C LYS A 23 14.24 2.69 -7.31
N PRO A 24 14.06 3.63 -8.25
CA PRO A 24 14.97 4.79 -8.33
C PRO A 24 14.97 5.67 -7.08
N GLN A 25 13.87 5.72 -6.30
CA GLN A 25 13.73 6.62 -5.17
C GLN A 25 13.57 5.93 -3.83
N PHE A 26 13.17 4.67 -3.81
CA PHE A 26 12.82 3.96 -2.58
C PHE A 26 13.58 2.65 -2.49
N ASP A 27 13.77 2.18 -1.26
CA ASP A 27 14.37 0.89 -0.97
C ASP A 27 13.26 -0.14 -0.79
N ILE A 28 13.11 -1.04 -1.77
CA ILE A 28 12.09 -2.09 -1.71
C ILE A 28 12.62 -3.23 -0.85
N VAL A 29 12.12 -3.33 0.38
CA VAL A 29 12.66 -4.26 1.36
C VAL A 29 12.03 -5.64 1.31
N GLY A 30 10.91 -5.79 0.61
CA GLY A 30 10.27 -7.09 0.46
C GLY A 30 8.94 -6.99 -0.27
N SER A 31 8.33 -8.15 -0.48
CA SER A 31 7.00 -8.25 -1.07
C SER A 31 6.23 -9.40 -0.45
N ALA A 32 4.90 -9.29 -0.46
CA ALA A 32 3.98 -10.32 0.00
C ALA A 32 2.93 -10.55 -1.08
N THR A 33 2.44 -11.78 -1.19
CA THR A 33 1.43 -12.14 -2.18
C THR A 33 0.07 -12.46 -1.57
N ASP A 34 -0.05 -12.36 -0.24
CA ASP A 34 -1.32 -12.52 0.48
C ASP A 34 -1.33 -11.65 1.72
N GLY A 35 -2.52 -11.47 2.31
CA GLY A 35 -2.68 -10.58 3.45
C GLY A 35 -2.02 -11.06 4.74
N ALA A 36 -1.96 -12.37 4.96
CA ALA A 36 -1.31 -12.93 6.15
C ALA A 36 0.20 -12.70 6.10
N SER A 37 0.82 -12.94 4.93
CA SER A 37 2.24 -12.66 4.71
C SER A 37 2.54 -11.17 4.83
N LEU A 38 1.63 -10.32 4.38
CA LEU A 38 1.79 -8.87 4.54
C LEU A 38 1.92 -8.50 6.01
N VAL A 39 1.07 -9.05 6.87
CA VAL A 39 1.13 -8.78 8.31
C VAL A 39 2.46 -9.27 8.89
N SER A 40 2.84 -10.52 8.63
CA SER A 40 4.08 -11.08 9.18
C SER A 40 5.33 -10.37 8.67
N GLU A 41 5.38 -10.01 7.39
CA GLU A 41 6.52 -9.27 6.83
C GLU A 41 6.60 -7.85 7.37
N THR A 42 5.46 -7.20 7.63
CA THR A 42 5.47 -5.88 8.27
C THR A 42 6.08 -5.94 9.67
N LEU A 43 5.72 -6.96 10.45
CA LEU A 43 6.29 -7.15 11.78
C LEU A 43 7.78 -7.43 11.72
N ARG A 44 8.23 -8.20 10.72
CA ARG A 44 9.64 -8.56 10.56
C ARG A 44 10.49 -7.41 10.05
N LEU A 45 10.01 -6.66 9.07
CA LEU A 45 10.79 -5.68 8.33
C LEU A 45 10.65 -4.25 8.83
N CYS A 46 9.55 -3.93 9.51
CA CYS A 46 9.24 -2.58 9.99
C CYS A 46 9.45 -1.52 8.89
N PRO A 47 8.73 -1.62 7.76
CA PRO A 47 8.93 -0.67 6.66
C PRO A 47 8.44 0.73 7.03
N ASP A 48 8.93 1.74 6.31
CA ASP A 48 8.45 3.12 6.47
C ASP A 48 7.07 3.30 5.86
N VAL A 49 6.79 2.60 4.76
CA VAL A 49 5.47 2.63 4.12
C VAL A 49 5.18 1.28 3.47
N ILE A 50 3.89 0.92 3.47
CA ILE A 50 3.37 -0.28 2.82
C ILE A 50 2.54 0.15 1.61
N VAL A 51 2.77 -0.48 0.46
CA VAL A 51 1.90 -0.33 -0.73
C VAL A 51 1.20 -1.66 -0.95
N ALA A 52 -0.10 -1.69 -0.77
CA ALA A 52 -0.86 -2.95 -0.76
C ALA A 52 -2.11 -2.88 -1.64
N ASP A 53 -2.44 -4.02 -2.26
CA ASP A 53 -3.73 -4.20 -2.91
C ASP A 53 -4.81 -4.53 -1.88
N ILE A 54 -6.04 -4.20 -2.19
CA ILE A 54 -7.21 -4.57 -1.37
C ILE A 54 -7.48 -6.07 -1.51
N THR A 55 -7.50 -6.58 -2.75
CA THR A 55 -7.87 -7.96 -3.04
C THR A 55 -6.64 -8.85 -2.94
N LEU A 56 -6.44 -9.46 -1.78
CA LEU A 56 -5.36 -10.40 -1.54
C LEU A 56 -5.94 -11.74 -1.08
N PRO A 57 -5.29 -12.87 -1.42
CA PRO A 57 -5.71 -14.17 -0.91
C PRO A 57 -5.48 -14.28 0.60
N VAL A 58 -6.13 -15.22 1.24
CA VAL A 58 -6.03 -15.59 2.66
C VAL A 58 -6.62 -14.51 3.56
N LEU A 59 -6.17 -13.27 3.44
CA LEU A 59 -6.62 -12.12 4.22
C LEU A 59 -6.60 -10.92 3.29
N SER A 60 -7.73 -10.20 3.17
CA SER A 60 -7.79 -9.02 2.31
C SER A 60 -6.83 -7.92 2.79
N GLY A 61 -6.50 -6.99 1.88
CA GLY A 61 -5.65 -5.85 2.25
C GLY A 61 -6.29 -4.98 3.32
N ILE A 62 -7.62 -4.83 3.31
CA ILE A 62 -8.34 -4.05 4.33
C ILE A 62 -8.25 -4.74 5.69
N ASP A 63 -8.45 -6.06 5.73
CA ASP A 63 -8.35 -6.81 6.98
C ASP A 63 -6.91 -6.84 7.50
N ALA A 64 -5.93 -6.93 6.61
CA ALA A 64 -4.53 -6.81 6.99
C ALA A 64 -4.24 -5.44 7.61
N ALA A 65 -4.76 -4.37 7.00
CA ALA A 65 -4.61 -3.01 7.54
C ALA A 65 -5.23 -2.89 8.93
N HIS A 66 -6.39 -3.50 9.13
CA HIS A 66 -7.04 -3.51 10.45
C HIS A 66 -6.14 -4.15 11.51
N ARG A 67 -5.56 -5.31 11.20
CA ARG A 67 -4.64 -6.00 12.12
C ARG A 67 -3.39 -5.18 12.39
N LEU A 68 -2.82 -4.57 11.35
CA LEU A 68 -1.61 -3.77 11.48
C LEU A 68 -1.85 -2.49 12.29
N ARG A 69 -3.03 -1.91 12.17
CA ARG A 69 -3.41 -0.73 12.96
C ARG A 69 -3.32 -1.00 14.46
N GLU A 70 -3.67 -2.21 14.89
CA GLU A 70 -3.58 -2.61 16.29
C GLU A 70 -2.16 -3.00 16.69
N SER A 71 -1.44 -3.72 15.82
CA SER A 71 -0.13 -4.30 16.13
C SER A 71 1.03 -3.34 15.88
N VAL A 72 0.93 -2.51 14.83
CA VAL A 72 1.98 -1.58 14.40
C VAL A 72 1.33 -0.25 14.04
N PRO A 73 0.90 0.55 15.05
CA PRO A 73 0.16 1.80 14.79
C PRO A 73 0.93 2.82 13.95
N SER A 74 2.27 2.72 13.92
CA SER A 74 3.11 3.60 13.12
C SER A 74 3.21 3.19 11.65
N ALA A 75 2.69 2.02 11.26
CA ALA A 75 2.72 1.58 9.88
C ALA A 75 1.88 2.51 9.01
N LYS A 76 2.46 2.96 7.89
CA LYS A 76 1.78 3.85 6.95
C LYS A 76 1.43 3.04 5.71
N ILE A 77 0.16 3.07 5.32
CA ILE A 77 -0.36 2.23 4.24
C ILE A 77 -0.90 3.10 3.11
N VAL A 78 -0.44 2.80 1.90
CA VAL A 78 -0.98 3.33 0.64
C VAL A 78 -1.57 2.15 -0.12
N PHE A 79 -2.86 2.21 -0.41
CA PHE A 79 -3.50 1.17 -1.23
C PHE A 79 -3.28 1.44 -2.71
N LEU A 80 -2.93 0.39 -3.44
CA LEU A 80 -2.79 0.41 -4.89
C LEU A 80 -3.71 -0.66 -5.44
N THR A 81 -4.79 -0.27 -6.12
CA THR A 81 -5.90 -1.18 -6.41
C THR A 81 -6.57 -0.87 -7.75
N VAL A 82 -7.33 -1.85 -8.27
CA VAL A 82 -8.20 -1.64 -9.45
C VAL A 82 -9.56 -1.07 -9.05
N HIS A 83 -9.92 -1.06 -7.78
CA HIS A 83 -11.24 -0.64 -7.32
C HIS A 83 -11.36 0.88 -7.32
N SER A 84 -12.19 1.44 -8.20
CA SER A 84 -12.43 2.88 -8.30
C SER A 84 -13.64 3.36 -7.51
N GLU A 85 -14.44 2.44 -6.95
CA GLU A 85 -15.66 2.78 -6.22
C GLU A 85 -15.31 3.44 -4.88
N GLN A 86 -16.00 4.53 -4.58
CA GLN A 86 -15.75 5.31 -3.38
C GLN A 86 -15.88 4.48 -2.09
N GLN A 87 -16.77 3.48 -2.07
CA GLN A 87 -16.97 2.65 -0.88
C GLN A 87 -15.71 1.87 -0.47
N PHE A 88 -14.91 1.42 -1.44
CA PHE A 88 -13.65 0.75 -1.14
C PHE A 88 -12.64 1.72 -0.56
N MET A 89 -12.56 2.92 -1.13
CA MET A 89 -11.68 3.97 -0.63
C MET A 89 -12.05 4.35 0.79
N GLU A 90 -13.34 4.54 1.08
CA GLU A 90 -13.80 4.89 2.41
C GLU A 90 -13.46 3.79 3.43
N ALA A 91 -13.62 2.51 3.05
CA ALA A 91 -13.26 1.39 3.92
C ALA A 91 -11.76 1.37 4.25
N CYS A 92 -10.92 1.65 3.26
CA CYS A 92 -9.47 1.72 3.46
C CYS A 92 -9.09 2.87 4.38
N MET A 93 -9.63 4.05 4.15
CA MET A 93 -9.32 5.23 4.95
C MET A 93 -9.83 5.08 6.38
N ALA A 94 -10.95 4.39 6.58
CA ALA A 94 -11.48 4.08 7.92
C ALA A 94 -10.53 3.21 8.74
N GLU A 95 -9.69 2.42 8.09
CA GLU A 95 -8.66 1.62 8.78
C GLU A 95 -7.34 2.37 8.95
N GLY A 96 -7.32 3.66 8.68
CA GLY A 96 -6.15 4.50 8.90
C GLY A 96 -5.19 4.57 7.72
N ALA A 97 -5.56 4.09 6.54
CA ALA A 97 -4.72 4.24 5.36
C ALA A 97 -4.49 5.71 5.04
N LEU A 98 -3.32 6.02 4.52
CA LEU A 98 -2.96 7.40 4.16
C LEU A 98 -3.03 7.64 2.65
N GLY A 99 -3.03 6.60 1.83
CA GLY A 99 -3.10 6.76 0.39
C GLY A 99 -4.04 5.78 -0.28
N TYR A 100 -4.61 6.22 -1.39
CA TYR A 100 -5.47 5.38 -2.23
C TYR A 100 -5.21 5.73 -3.70
N VAL A 101 -4.62 4.79 -4.44
CA VAL A 101 -4.19 5.01 -5.82
C VAL A 101 -4.71 3.89 -6.70
N LEU A 102 -5.24 4.23 -7.87
CA LEU A 102 -5.68 3.26 -8.85
C LEU A 102 -4.49 2.72 -9.64
N LYS A 103 -4.45 1.41 -9.87
CA LYS A 103 -3.38 0.76 -10.65
C LYS A 103 -3.24 1.37 -12.04
N SER A 104 -4.35 1.78 -12.67
CA SER A 104 -4.33 2.41 -13.98
C SER A 104 -3.66 3.79 -14.00
N HIS A 105 -3.47 4.40 -12.84
CA HIS A 105 -2.90 5.74 -12.70
C HIS A 105 -1.64 5.76 -11.82
N MET A 106 -1.02 4.61 -11.59
CA MET A 106 0.09 4.55 -10.65
C MET A 106 1.32 5.34 -11.09
N LYS A 107 1.56 5.47 -12.39
CA LYS A 107 2.75 6.19 -12.87
C LYS A 107 2.78 7.65 -12.43
N GLY A 108 1.62 8.29 -12.35
CA GLY A 108 1.54 9.70 -11.98
C GLY A 108 1.18 9.95 -10.53
N HIS A 109 0.67 8.95 -9.81
CA HIS A 109 0.06 9.17 -8.49
C HIS A 109 0.67 8.35 -7.36
N LEU A 110 1.34 7.23 -7.63
CA LEU A 110 1.83 6.38 -6.55
C LEU A 110 2.97 7.05 -5.77
N ILE A 111 3.96 7.61 -6.44
CA ILE A 111 5.08 8.27 -5.76
C ILE A 111 4.59 9.48 -4.93
N PRO A 112 3.74 10.37 -5.46
CA PRO A 112 3.17 11.43 -4.63
C PRO A 112 2.39 10.92 -3.42
N ALA A 113 1.66 9.82 -3.56
CA ALA A 113 0.91 9.24 -2.45
C ALA A 113 1.85 8.71 -1.36
N ILE A 114 2.94 8.04 -1.76
CA ILE A 114 3.95 7.55 -0.80
C ILE A 114 4.61 8.72 -0.09
N GLN A 115 4.99 9.76 -0.82
CA GLN A 115 5.63 10.94 -0.24
C GLN A 115 4.70 11.63 0.78
N ALA A 116 3.41 11.73 0.46
CA ALA A 116 2.42 12.29 1.39
C ALA A 116 2.30 11.41 2.65
N ALA A 117 2.23 10.10 2.48
CA ALA A 117 2.14 9.17 3.61
C ALA A 117 3.34 9.29 4.55
N LEU A 118 4.53 9.45 4.00
CA LEU A 118 5.76 9.57 4.79
C LEU A 118 5.74 10.77 5.74
N VAL A 119 5.01 11.82 5.40
CA VAL A 119 4.85 13.00 6.25
C VAL A 119 3.49 13.03 6.96
N GLY A 120 2.76 11.92 6.95
CA GLY A 120 1.49 11.79 7.66
C GLY A 120 0.30 12.44 7.00
N GLN A 121 0.40 12.77 5.70
CA GLN A 121 -0.68 13.38 4.95
C GLN A 121 -1.40 12.36 4.08
N SER A 122 -2.71 12.52 3.93
CA SER A 122 -3.50 11.65 3.08
C SER A 122 -3.43 12.08 1.61
N TYR A 123 -3.55 11.09 0.72
CA TYR A 123 -3.56 11.33 -0.72
C TYR A 123 -4.54 10.37 -1.38
N ILE A 124 -5.54 10.89 -2.04
CA ILE A 124 -6.52 10.10 -2.77
C ILE A 124 -6.42 10.44 -4.25
N CYS A 125 -6.22 9.41 -5.08
CA CYS A 125 -6.15 9.55 -6.53
C CYS A 125 -7.44 10.19 -7.06
N PRO A 126 -7.37 11.17 -7.99
CA PRO A 126 -8.55 11.93 -8.43
C PRO A 126 -9.64 11.12 -9.13
N PHE A 127 -9.36 9.92 -9.58
CA PHE A 127 -10.27 9.12 -10.41
C PHE A 127 -11.14 8.15 -9.62
N VAL A 128 -11.17 8.26 -8.30
CA VAL A 128 -12.10 7.51 -7.45
C VAL A 128 -13.47 8.16 -7.49
N SER A 129 -14.50 7.36 -7.73
CA SER A 129 -15.86 7.90 -7.87
C SER A 129 -16.92 7.09 -7.10
#